data_9165be28b2a843988566aeb8d427f19d
#
_entry.id   9165be28b2a843988566aeb8d427f19d
#
_cell.length_a   1.000
_cell.length_b   1.000
_cell.length_c   1.000
_cell.angle_alpha   90.00
_cell.angle_beta   90.00
_cell.angle_gamma   90.00
#
_symmetry.space_group_name_H-M   'P 1'
#
loop_
_entity.id
_entity.type
_entity.pdbx_description
1 polymer ?
#
loop_
_entity_poly.entity_id
_entity_poly.type
_entity_poly.pdbx_seq_one_letter_code
_entity_poly.pdbx_strand_id
1 'polypeptide(L)'
;MLERRAEYLPCHLSDIPMLLRSGRPQVDVAMLTVAPPDEHGMMSLGCEVLASLAAAESARKVVVQVNPAMPRVHGDCYLHVDDVDAIVECEQPLTELISPPPSETELAIAHHIVGLIPDGATLQLGIGGIPNAVVSLLGERRDLGVHSVSYTHLTLPTKA
;
A
#
# COMPACT_ATOMS: atom_id res chain seq x y z
N MET A 1 -2.69 -35.48 9.00
CA MET A 1 -3.96 -34.75 8.78
C MET A 1 -3.70 -33.30 9.02
N LEU A 2 -3.76 -32.45 7.99
CA LEU A 2 -3.78 -31.00 8.18
C LEU A 2 -5.11 -30.67 8.85
N GLU A 3 -5.07 -30.28 10.12
CA GLU A 3 -6.23 -29.74 10.81
C GLU A 3 -6.69 -28.52 10.03
N ARG A 4 -7.94 -28.51 9.57
CA ARG A 4 -8.55 -27.36 8.89
C ARG A 4 -8.74 -26.23 9.91
N ARG A 5 -7.70 -25.41 10.10
CA ARG A 5 -7.74 -24.24 11.01
C ARG A 5 -8.05 -22.94 10.30
N ALA A 6 -8.12 -22.96 8.97
CA ALA A 6 -8.44 -21.80 8.14
C ALA A 6 -9.19 -22.23 6.88
N GLU A 7 -10.02 -21.35 6.39
CA GLU A 7 -10.68 -21.48 5.11
C GLU A 7 -10.01 -20.53 4.10
N TYR A 8 -9.89 -21.01 2.86
CA TYR A 8 -9.39 -20.21 1.76
C TYR A 8 -10.55 -19.70 0.93
N LEU A 9 -10.65 -18.37 0.79
CA LEU A 9 -11.67 -17.71 -0.02
C LEU A 9 -11.02 -17.14 -1.27
N PRO A 10 -11.13 -17.82 -2.43
CA PRO A 10 -10.54 -17.32 -3.68
C PRO A 10 -11.34 -16.12 -4.20
N CYS A 11 -10.67 -14.98 -4.39
CA CYS A 11 -11.22 -13.77 -4.99
C CYS A 11 -10.11 -12.94 -5.63
N HIS A 12 -10.47 -12.01 -6.51
CA HIS A 12 -9.50 -11.02 -6.99
C HIS A 12 -9.16 -10.02 -5.89
N LEU A 13 -7.95 -9.50 -5.91
CA LEU A 13 -7.48 -8.53 -4.91
C LEU A 13 -8.37 -7.28 -4.87
N SER A 14 -8.82 -6.83 -6.03
CA SER A 14 -9.76 -5.71 -6.20
C SER A 14 -11.14 -5.93 -5.58
N ASP A 15 -11.54 -7.19 -5.38
CA ASP A 15 -12.86 -7.53 -4.87
C ASP A 15 -12.90 -7.60 -3.33
N ILE A 16 -11.73 -7.65 -2.68
CA ILE A 16 -11.64 -7.78 -1.21
C ILE A 16 -12.40 -6.66 -0.48
N PRO A 17 -12.25 -5.37 -0.82
CA PRO A 17 -12.99 -4.30 -0.14
C PRO A 17 -14.50 -4.46 -0.26
N MET A 18 -14.99 -4.81 -1.45
CA MET A 18 -16.41 -5.03 -1.68
C MET A 18 -16.93 -6.27 -0.92
N LEU A 19 -16.12 -7.33 -0.87
CA LEU A 19 -16.45 -8.55 -0.15
C LEU A 19 -16.60 -8.27 1.35
N LEU A 20 -15.67 -7.53 1.95
CA LEU A 20 -15.74 -7.13 3.36
C LEU A 20 -16.99 -6.28 3.63
N ARG A 21 -17.26 -5.26 2.81
CA ARG A 21 -18.45 -4.41 2.94
C ARG A 21 -19.77 -5.17 2.73
N SER A 22 -19.75 -6.28 2.00
CA SER A 22 -20.94 -7.14 1.85
C SER A 22 -21.31 -7.90 3.13
N GLY A 23 -20.45 -7.90 4.15
CA GLY A 23 -20.63 -8.65 5.39
C GLY A 23 -20.38 -10.15 5.25
N ARG A 24 -19.72 -10.59 4.18
CA ARG A 24 -19.39 -12.01 3.91
C ARG A 24 -17.94 -12.13 3.44
N PRO A 25 -16.99 -12.53 4.29
CA PRO A 25 -17.14 -12.94 5.69
C PRO A 25 -17.44 -11.77 6.64
N GLN A 26 -18.10 -12.07 7.76
CA GLN A 26 -18.27 -11.09 8.82
C GLN A 26 -16.92 -10.89 9.52
N VAL A 27 -16.54 -9.62 9.70
CA VAL A 27 -15.33 -9.23 10.43
C VAL A 27 -15.72 -8.86 11.85
N ASP A 28 -15.25 -9.61 12.85
CA ASP A 28 -15.50 -9.28 14.24
C ASP A 28 -14.55 -8.21 14.76
N VAL A 29 -13.27 -8.31 14.42
CA VAL A 29 -12.25 -7.35 14.84
C VAL A 29 -11.33 -7.01 13.66
N ALA A 30 -11.18 -5.74 13.35
CA ALA A 30 -10.11 -5.23 12.49
C ALA A 30 -8.95 -4.74 13.36
N MET A 31 -7.75 -5.22 13.09
CA MET A 31 -6.51 -4.77 13.74
C MET A 31 -5.62 -4.14 12.68
N LEU A 32 -5.31 -2.87 12.85
CA LEU A 32 -4.62 -2.07 11.84
C LEU A 32 -3.46 -1.30 12.45
N THR A 33 -2.44 -1.02 11.64
CA THR A 33 -1.38 -0.09 12.01
C THR A 33 -1.62 1.25 11.32
N VAL A 34 -1.54 2.35 12.07
CA VAL A 34 -1.82 3.69 11.59
C VAL A 34 -0.72 4.67 11.99
N ALA A 35 -0.60 5.77 11.26
CA ALA A 35 0.22 6.90 11.67
C ALA A 35 -0.42 7.61 12.88
N PRO A 36 0.35 8.35 13.69
CA PRO A 36 -0.21 9.17 14.77
C PRO A 36 -1.32 10.10 14.27
N PRO A 37 -2.36 10.34 15.10
CA PRO A 37 -3.44 11.26 14.75
C PRO A 37 -2.90 12.69 14.57
N ASP A 38 -3.50 13.43 13.65
CA ASP A 38 -3.26 14.86 13.51
C ASP A 38 -4.11 15.69 14.49
N GLU A 39 -4.04 17.02 14.36
CA GLU A 39 -4.82 17.97 15.16
C GLU A 39 -6.35 17.82 15.02
N HIS A 40 -6.80 17.12 13.98
CA HIS A 40 -8.20 16.81 13.73
C HIS A 40 -8.57 15.38 14.12
N GLY A 41 -7.66 14.64 14.74
CA GLY A 41 -7.89 13.25 15.13
C GLY A 41 -7.81 12.24 13.99
N MET A 42 -7.33 12.64 12.79
CA MET A 42 -7.23 11.76 11.63
C MET A 42 -5.94 10.96 11.63
N MET A 43 -6.05 9.65 11.57
CA MET A 43 -4.96 8.69 11.52
C MET A 43 -4.84 8.13 10.10
N SER A 44 -3.65 8.25 9.49
CA SER A 44 -3.41 7.69 8.15
C SER A 44 -3.12 6.20 8.21
N LEU A 45 -3.70 5.42 7.30
CA LEU A 45 -3.38 4.01 7.11
C LEU A 45 -1.99 3.78 6.52
N GLY A 46 -1.30 4.85 6.06
CA GLY A 46 0.08 4.77 5.56
C GLY A 46 0.22 3.81 4.40
N CYS A 47 1.02 2.75 4.55
CA CYS A 47 1.23 1.73 3.52
C CYS A 47 0.20 0.59 3.56
N GLU A 48 -0.78 0.59 4.46
CA GLU A 48 -1.80 -0.46 4.59
C GLU A 48 -3.14 -0.08 3.93
N VAL A 49 -3.12 0.39 2.69
CA VAL A 49 -4.31 0.97 2.03
C VAL A 49 -5.15 -0.02 1.20
N LEU A 50 -4.74 -1.28 1.07
CA LEU A 50 -5.37 -2.22 0.14
C LEU A 50 -6.85 -2.52 0.48
N ALA A 51 -7.09 -3.01 1.68
CA ALA A 51 -8.42 -3.38 2.15
C ALA A 51 -8.70 -2.93 3.59
N SER A 52 -7.74 -2.25 4.21
CA SER A 52 -7.74 -1.91 5.62
C SER A 52 -8.90 -0.98 5.99
N LEU A 53 -9.18 0.03 5.15
CA LEU A 53 -10.34 0.90 5.37
C LEU A 53 -11.65 0.12 5.33
N ALA A 54 -11.84 -0.73 4.31
CA ALA A 54 -13.04 -1.56 4.19
C ALA A 54 -13.16 -2.57 5.36
N ALA A 55 -12.04 -3.07 5.88
CA ALA A 55 -12.04 -3.93 7.05
C ALA A 55 -12.48 -3.15 8.29
N ALA A 56 -11.96 -1.94 8.51
CA ALA A 56 -12.39 -1.08 9.61
C ALA A 56 -13.88 -0.74 9.55
N GLU A 57 -14.36 -0.30 8.38
CA GLU A 57 -15.78 0.05 8.17
C GLU A 57 -16.75 -1.13 8.39
N SER A 58 -16.27 -2.35 8.17
CA SER A 58 -17.10 -3.57 8.21
C SER A 58 -16.99 -4.32 9.53
N ALA A 59 -15.98 -4.03 10.34
CA ALA A 59 -15.72 -4.72 11.59
C ALA A 59 -16.71 -4.31 12.69
N ARG A 60 -16.97 -5.23 13.62
CA ARG A 60 -17.72 -4.91 14.85
C ARG A 60 -16.88 -4.10 15.84
N LYS A 61 -15.57 -4.32 15.82
CA LYS A 61 -14.58 -3.66 16.64
C LYS A 61 -13.36 -3.31 15.81
N VAL A 62 -12.81 -2.12 16.05
CA VAL A 62 -11.60 -1.63 15.41
C VAL A 62 -10.55 -1.36 16.48
N VAL A 63 -9.40 -2.01 16.33
CA VAL A 63 -8.23 -1.82 17.19
C VAL A 63 -7.09 -1.30 16.33
N VAL A 64 -6.50 -0.18 16.73
CA VAL A 64 -5.37 0.38 15.98
C VAL A 64 -4.09 0.39 16.80
N GLN A 65 -2.99 0.03 16.18
CA GLN A 65 -1.65 0.30 16.65
C GLN A 65 -1.19 1.63 16.05
N VAL A 66 -1.02 2.63 16.88
CA VAL A 66 -0.44 3.91 16.48
C VAL A 66 1.08 3.77 16.45
N ASN A 67 1.66 3.86 15.26
CA ASN A 67 3.09 3.71 15.04
C ASN A 67 3.68 4.99 14.42
N PRO A 68 4.56 5.73 15.13
CA PRO A 68 5.20 6.92 14.59
C PRO A 68 6.04 6.68 13.33
N ALA A 69 6.50 5.44 13.09
CA ALA A 69 7.22 5.07 11.88
C ALA A 69 6.30 4.92 10.66
N MET A 70 4.96 4.84 10.84
CA MET A 70 4.00 4.74 9.74
C MET A 70 3.94 6.08 9.00
N PRO A 71 4.19 6.10 7.66
CA PRO A 71 4.12 7.34 6.91
C PRO A 71 2.69 7.87 6.82
N ARG A 72 2.54 9.19 6.83
CA ARG A 72 1.28 9.83 6.52
C ARG A 72 1.17 9.98 5.00
N VAL A 73 0.14 9.39 4.41
CA VAL A 73 -0.13 9.46 2.97
C VAL A 73 -1.46 10.18 2.72
N HIS A 74 -1.65 10.69 1.51
CA HIS A 74 -2.88 11.37 1.10
C HIS A 74 -3.79 10.43 0.31
N GLY A 75 -5.08 10.71 0.35
CA GLY A 75 -6.11 9.94 -0.35
C GLY A 75 -7.22 9.48 0.59
N ASP A 76 -8.03 8.52 0.14
CA ASP A 76 -9.09 7.89 0.94
C ASP A 76 -8.51 6.78 1.83
N CYS A 77 -7.76 7.18 2.85
CA CYS A 77 -6.95 6.29 3.67
C CYS A 77 -6.83 6.76 5.13
N TYR A 78 -7.89 7.34 5.66
CA TYR A 78 -7.90 7.87 7.02
C TYR A 78 -8.98 7.20 7.87
N LEU A 79 -8.66 7.06 9.16
CA LEU A 79 -9.60 6.73 10.24
C LEU A 79 -9.56 7.85 11.27
N HIS A 80 -10.73 8.22 11.80
CA HIS A 80 -10.80 9.16 12.92
C HIS A 80 -10.63 8.40 14.25
N VAL A 81 -10.07 9.06 15.26
CA VAL A 81 -9.88 8.46 16.59
C VAL A 81 -11.19 8.02 17.25
N ASP A 82 -12.30 8.68 16.91
CA ASP A 82 -13.63 8.34 17.44
C ASP A 82 -14.25 7.09 16.77
N ASP A 83 -13.70 6.67 15.62
CA ASP A 83 -14.18 5.50 14.87
C ASP A 83 -13.48 4.19 15.30
N VAL A 84 -12.61 4.25 16.32
CA VAL A 84 -11.87 3.09 16.82
C VAL A 84 -12.22 2.75 18.26
N ASP A 85 -12.26 1.46 18.57
CA ASP A 85 -12.62 0.97 19.91
C ASP A 85 -11.43 0.93 20.87
N ALA A 86 -10.22 0.76 20.34
CA ALA A 86 -9.01 0.73 21.16
C ALA A 86 -7.79 1.21 20.36
N ILE A 87 -6.92 1.93 21.06
CA ILE A 87 -5.66 2.45 20.54
C ILE A 87 -4.53 1.86 21.37
N VAL A 88 -3.50 1.33 20.68
CA VAL A 88 -2.26 0.86 21.28
C VAL A 88 -1.12 1.67 20.69
N GLU A 89 -0.42 2.43 21.51
CA GLU A 89 0.78 3.15 21.09
C GLU A 89 1.98 2.20 21.11
N CYS A 90 2.60 2.00 19.97
CA CYS A 90 3.75 1.12 19.85
C CYS A 90 4.64 1.55 18.68
N GLU A 91 5.81 2.09 19.00
CA GLU A 91 6.80 2.42 18.00
C GLU A 91 7.55 1.15 17.55
N GLN A 92 7.41 0.82 16.28
CA GLN A 92 8.11 -0.30 15.66
C GLN A 92 8.64 0.12 14.29
N PRO A 93 9.89 -0.26 13.93
CA PRO A 93 10.37 -0.05 12.58
C PRO A 93 9.47 -0.83 11.59
N LEU A 94 9.14 -0.20 10.46
CA LEU A 94 8.44 -0.88 9.39
C LEU A 94 9.37 -1.88 8.72
N THR A 95 8.80 -3.00 8.27
CA THR A 95 9.56 -3.99 7.52
C THR A 95 9.91 -3.42 6.15
N GLU A 96 11.20 -3.31 5.86
CA GLU A 96 11.68 -2.90 4.55
C GLU A 96 11.73 -4.08 3.59
N LEU A 97 11.20 -3.89 2.39
CA LEU A 97 11.38 -4.82 1.28
C LEU A 97 12.64 -4.41 0.51
N ILE A 98 13.76 -5.06 0.82
CA ILE A 98 15.01 -4.83 0.12
C ILE A 98 14.96 -5.56 -1.22
N SER A 99 14.85 -4.80 -2.31
CA SER A 99 14.97 -5.36 -3.66
C SER A 99 16.45 -5.57 -3.99
N PRO A 100 16.83 -6.74 -4.52
CA PRO A 100 18.19 -6.93 -5.00
C PRO A 100 18.50 -5.96 -6.15
N PRO A 101 19.76 -5.59 -6.36
CA PRO A 101 20.13 -4.77 -7.52
C PRO A 101 19.72 -5.49 -8.83
N PRO A 102 19.25 -4.74 -9.82
CA PRO A 102 18.83 -5.34 -11.08
C PRO A 102 20.00 -6.02 -11.80
N SER A 103 19.74 -7.15 -12.44
CA SER A 103 20.70 -7.85 -13.28
C SER A 103 21.02 -7.06 -14.56
N GLU A 104 22.11 -7.39 -15.23
CA GLU A 104 22.47 -6.77 -16.52
C GLU A 104 21.36 -6.93 -17.58
N THR A 105 20.68 -8.08 -17.59
CA THR A 105 19.55 -8.33 -18.49
C THR A 105 18.37 -7.42 -18.19
N GLU A 106 18.03 -7.27 -16.90
CA GLU A 106 16.94 -6.38 -16.48
C GLU A 106 17.24 -4.92 -16.78
N LEU A 107 18.49 -4.49 -16.61
CA LEU A 107 18.93 -3.14 -17.00
C LEU A 107 18.88 -2.93 -18.51
N ALA A 108 19.31 -3.89 -19.32
CA ALA A 108 19.23 -3.80 -20.77
C ALA A 108 17.77 -3.66 -21.25
N ILE A 109 16.87 -4.46 -20.69
CA ILE A 109 15.44 -4.36 -20.96
C ILE A 109 14.90 -2.98 -20.53
N ALA A 110 15.25 -2.54 -19.33
CA ALA A 110 14.81 -1.26 -18.79
C ALA A 110 15.26 -0.07 -19.66
N HIS A 111 16.48 -0.06 -20.18
CA HIS A 111 16.96 0.95 -21.11
C HIS A 111 16.09 1.06 -22.37
N HIS A 112 15.70 -0.08 -22.95
CA HIS A 112 14.79 -0.07 -24.10
C HIS A 112 13.42 0.49 -23.76
N ILE A 113 12.86 0.09 -22.61
CA ILE A 113 11.55 0.56 -22.15
C ILE A 113 11.56 2.06 -21.89
N VAL A 114 12.58 2.58 -21.19
CA VAL A 114 12.71 4.02 -20.87
C VAL A 114 12.80 4.87 -22.13
N GLY A 115 13.42 4.35 -23.20
CA GLY A 115 13.45 5.01 -24.50
C GLY A 115 12.05 5.21 -25.14
N LEU A 116 11.05 4.44 -24.73
CA LEU A 116 9.67 4.55 -25.21
C LEU A 116 8.79 5.45 -24.35
N ILE A 117 9.27 5.90 -23.20
CA ILE A 117 8.50 6.70 -22.23
C ILE A 117 8.79 8.19 -22.46
N PRO A 118 7.83 8.97 -22.98
CA PRO A 118 7.98 10.42 -23.08
C PRO A 118 7.73 11.11 -21.75
N ASP A 119 8.12 12.37 -21.63
CA ASP A 119 7.69 13.25 -20.57
C ASP A 119 6.15 13.36 -20.55
N GLY A 120 5.54 13.52 -19.40
CA GLY A 120 4.08 13.58 -19.23
C GLY A 120 3.36 12.25 -19.35
N ALA A 121 4.07 11.12 -19.52
CA ALA A 121 3.45 9.80 -19.63
C ALA A 121 2.87 9.34 -18.30
N THR A 122 1.74 8.62 -18.33
CA THR A 122 1.22 7.90 -17.16
C THR A 122 1.60 6.42 -17.28
N LEU A 123 2.24 5.90 -16.25
CA LEU A 123 2.80 4.56 -16.21
C LEU A 123 1.94 3.64 -15.35
N GLN A 124 1.65 2.44 -15.86
CA GLN A 124 1.18 1.31 -15.06
C GLN A 124 2.41 0.46 -14.71
N LEU A 125 2.72 0.35 -13.42
CA LEU A 125 3.87 -0.41 -12.95
C LEU A 125 3.43 -1.75 -12.36
N GLY A 126 4.16 -2.80 -12.71
CA GLY A 126 4.04 -4.12 -12.09
C GLY A 126 5.08 -4.34 -10.99
N ILE A 127 5.12 -5.55 -10.42
CA ILE A 127 6.08 -5.98 -9.40
C ILE A 127 7.19 -6.80 -10.05
N GLY A 128 8.44 -6.58 -9.65
CA GLY A 128 9.58 -7.39 -10.07
C GLY A 128 10.81 -6.60 -10.48
N GLY A 129 11.88 -7.30 -10.85
CA GLY A 129 13.17 -6.70 -11.15
C GLY A 129 13.13 -5.75 -12.35
N ILE A 130 12.42 -6.10 -13.43
CA ILE A 130 12.29 -5.23 -14.62
C ILE A 130 11.57 -3.91 -14.30
N PRO A 131 10.36 -3.89 -13.67
CA PRO A 131 9.74 -2.65 -13.25
C PRO A 131 10.63 -1.79 -12.35
N ASN A 132 11.32 -2.41 -11.39
CA ASN A 132 12.23 -1.71 -10.49
C ASN A 132 13.40 -1.09 -11.26
N ALA A 133 13.99 -1.82 -12.22
CA ALA A 133 15.06 -1.30 -13.06
C ALA A 133 14.57 -0.14 -13.94
N VAL A 134 13.36 -0.20 -14.50
CA VAL A 134 12.78 0.90 -15.27
C VAL A 134 12.63 2.14 -14.38
N VAL A 135 12.03 2.00 -13.20
CA VAL A 135 11.85 3.14 -12.28
C VAL A 135 13.17 3.79 -11.91
N SER A 136 14.24 3.01 -11.67
CA SER A 136 15.56 3.56 -11.35
C SER A 136 16.19 4.42 -12.45
N LEU A 137 15.76 4.23 -13.71
CA LEU A 137 16.24 4.96 -14.88
C LEU A 137 15.36 6.14 -15.29
N LEU A 138 14.21 6.36 -14.62
CA LEU A 138 13.27 7.45 -14.95
C LEU A 138 13.63 8.81 -14.37
N GLY A 139 14.72 8.94 -13.64
CA GLY A 139 15.09 10.16 -12.91
C GLY A 139 15.25 11.43 -13.78
N GLU A 140 15.42 11.30 -15.11
CA GLU A 140 15.51 12.41 -16.04
C GLU A 140 14.16 12.77 -16.69
N ARG A 141 13.13 11.95 -16.51
CA ARG A 141 11.79 12.19 -17.08
C ARG A 141 11.00 13.15 -16.20
N ARG A 142 10.14 13.94 -16.83
CA ARG A 142 9.36 15.00 -16.18
C ARG A 142 7.87 14.73 -16.29
N ASP A 143 7.12 15.22 -15.31
CA ASP A 143 5.66 15.23 -15.30
C ASP A 143 5.04 13.81 -15.47
N LEU A 144 5.71 12.78 -14.94
CA LEU A 144 5.21 11.42 -15.00
C LEU A 144 4.07 11.20 -14.02
N GLY A 145 2.97 10.59 -14.52
CA GLY A 145 1.92 10.03 -13.70
C GLY A 145 2.19 8.55 -13.39
N VAL A 146 1.76 8.09 -12.22
CA VAL A 146 1.83 6.67 -11.86
C VAL A 146 0.43 6.17 -11.50
N HIS A 147 -0.02 5.15 -12.22
CA HIS A 147 -1.21 4.39 -11.89
C HIS A 147 -0.76 2.97 -11.51
N SER A 148 -0.73 2.67 -10.21
CA SER A 148 -0.27 1.37 -9.73
C SER A 148 -1.13 0.92 -8.55
N VAL A 149 -1.48 -0.36 -8.56
CA VAL A 149 -2.20 -0.98 -7.44
C VAL A 149 -1.21 -1.52 -6.39
N SER A 150 0.01 -1.87 -6.80
CA SER A 150 0.97 -2.60 -5.96
C SER A 150 2.11 -1.72 -5.43
N TYR A 151 2.31 -0.53 -5.99
CA TYR A 151 3.42 0.38 -5.64
C TYR A 151 2.93 1.82 -5.42
N THR A 152 1.85 2.00 -4.69
CA THR A 152 1.34 3.33 -4.32
C THR A 152 2.34 4.12 -3.45
N HIS A 153 3.36 3.46 -2.91
CA HIS A 153 4.40 4.04 -2.07
C HIS A 153 5.74 4.28 -2.79
N LEU A 154 5.85 4.00 -4.11
CA LEU A 154 7.01 4.40 -4.87
C LEU A 154 6.98 5.91 -5.07
N THR A 155 7.76 6.63 -4.27
CA THR A 155 8.11 8.01 -4.57
C THR A 155 9.10 8.01 -5.73
N LEU A 156 8.62 8.41 -6.91
CA LEU A 156 9.54 8.79 -7.99
C LEU A 156 10.38 9.96 -7.47
N PRO A 157 11.71 9.97 -7.69
CA PRO A 157 12.54 11.10 -7.33
C PRO A 157 12.12 12.29 -8.21
N THR A 158 11.15 13.06 -7.73
CA THR A 158 10.81 14.34 -8.33
C THR A 158 11.89 15.32 -7.93
N LYS A 159 12.77 15.68 -8.84
CA LYS A 159 13.54 16.91 -8.70
C LYS A 159 12.55 18.07 -8.80
N ALA A 160 12.32 18.73 -7.65
CA ALA A 160 11.68 20.04 -7.62
C ALA A 160 12.52 21.07 -8.37
#